data_16486dc9bca1e3222f61f9f07a0894aa
#
_entry.id   16486dc9bca1e3222f61f9f07a0894aa
#
_cell.length_a   1.000
_cell.length_b   1.000
_cell.length_c   1.000
_cell.angle_alpha   90.00
_cell.angle_beta   90.00
_cell.angle_gamma   90.00
#
_symmetry.space_group_name_H-M   'P 1'
#
loop_
_entity.id
_entity.type
_entity.pdbx_description
1 polymer ?
#
loop_
_entity_poly.entity_id
_entity_poly.type
_entity_poly.pdbx_seq_one_letter_code
_entity_poly.pdbx_strand_id
1 'polypeptide(L)'
;WQKISCDKLPFFEKEEAFFAASNTNIKTMGKKVWIASGGKKARILFSDNYGENWQIFETPIIQGNGPQGIYSIDFFDENTGIVVGGNYAKPSENNANIAITADGGKTWDLVANGKNAGYKSCVQYIPNTQGKELMAVGITGISFSNDGGNSWKKISTEQYYSIQFIDKNSAWLSGAQKISKLSIVKLHTDSFK
;
A
#
# COMPACT_ATOMS: atom_id res chain seq x y z
N TRP A 1 -11.88 -20.98 14.78
CA TRP A 1 -11.14 -20.81 13.52
C TRP A 1 -11.61 -21.83 12.52
N GLN A 2 -11.95 -21.39 11.30
CA GLN A 2 -12.24 -22.27 10.17
C GLN A 2 -11.23 -21.96 9.06
N LYS A 3 -10.49 -22.98 8.64
CA LYS A 3 -9.58 -22.86 7.50
C LYS A 3 -10.37 -22.95 6.20
N ILE A 4 -10.16 -22.03 5.29
CA ILE A 4 -10.64 -22.12 3.92
C ILE A 4 -9.84 -23.25 3.22
N SER A 5 -10.53 -24.17 2.55
CA SER A 5 -9.85 -25.21 1.77
C SER A 5 -9.03 -24.59 0.64
N CYS A 6 -7.82 -25.11 0.42
CA CYS A 6 -6.96 -24.66 -0.67
C CYS A 6 -7.61 -24.83 -2.05
N ASP A 7 -8.55 -25.79 -2.20
CA ASP A 7 -9.26 -26.01 -3.45
C ASP A 7 -10.23 -24.86 -3.83
N LYS A 8 -10.55 -24.01 -2.85
CA LYS A 8 -11.38 -22.80 -3.06
C LYS A 8 -10.55 -21.56 -3.36
N LEU A 9 -9.22 -21.65 -3.24
CA LEU A 9 -8.33 -20.54 -3.53
C LEU A 9 -7.94 -20.55 -5.01
N PRO A 10 -7.68 -19.37 -5.60
CA PRO A 10 -7.15 -19.29 -6.95
C PRO A 10 -5.78 -19.96 -7.06
N PHE A 11 -5.41 -20.35 -8.29
CA PHE A 11 -4.08 -20.87 -8.57
C PHE A 11 -3.01 -19.78 -8.37
N PHE A 12 -1.95 -20.13 -7.63
CA PHE A 12 -0.78 -19.29 -7.44
C PHE A 12 0.39 -19.80 -8.27
N GLU A 13 1.13 -18.86 -8.85
CA GLU A 13 2.36 -19.18 -9.56
C GLU A 13 3.44 -19.64 -8.56
N LYS A 14 4.32 -20.51 -9.04
CA LYS A 14 5.51 -20.85 -8.27
C LYS A 14 6.30 -19.58 -7.96
N GLU A 15 6.71 -19.40 -6.70
CA GLU A 15 7.42 -18.21 -6.22
C GLU A 15 6.55 -16.92 -6.14
N GLU A 16 5.25 -17.04 -6.29
CA GLU A 16 4.32 -15.98 -5.86
C GLU A 16 4.14 -16.06 -4.35
N ALA A 17 4.20 -14.91 -3.67
CA ALA A 17 4.20 -14.84 -2.22
C ALA A 17 3.35 -13.68 -1.69
N PHE A 18 2.97 -13.77 -0.42
CA PHE A 18 2.28 -12.70 0.31
C PHE A 18 3.26 -12.12 1.32
N PHE A 19 3.64 -10.86 1.12
CA PHE A 19 4.68 -10.23 1.93
C PHE A 19 4.13 -9.69 3.24
N ALA A 20 4.65 -10.19 4.35
CA ALA A 20 4.21 -9.80 5.70
C ALA A 20 5.02 -8.64 6.30
N ALA A 21 5.68 -7.80 5.47
CA ALA A 21 6.60 -6.76 5.94
C ALA A 21 5.94 -5.71 6.85
N SER A 22 4.66 -5.40 6.62
CA SER A 22 3.90 -4.42 7.41
C SER A 22 2.55 -4.97 7.88
N ASN A 23 2.19 -6.21 7.50
CA ASN A 23 0.86 -6.80 7.68
C ASN A 23 -0.27 -6.01 6.99
N THR A 24 0.05 -5.17 6.01
CA THR A 24 -0.91 -4.36 5.25
C THR A 24 -1.04 -4.80 3.79
N ASN A 25 -0.70 -6.04 3.49
CA ASN A 25 -0.97 -6.69 2.21
C ASN A 25 -2.39 -7.26 2.11
N ILE A 26 -3.21 -7.06 3.13
CA ILE A 26 -4.63 -7.39 3.18
C ILE A 26 -5.45 -6.17 3.63
N LYS A 27 -6.57 -5.93 2.95
CA LYS A 27 -7.55 -4.90 3.31
C LYS A 27 -8.94 -5.50 3.29
N THR A 28 -9.77 -5.12 4.25
CA THR A 28 -11.17 -5.52 4.33
C THR A 28 -12.08 -4.30 4.42
N MET A 29 -13.26 -4.38 3.81
CA MET A 29 -14.31 -3.36 3.92
C MET A 29 -15.68 -4.03 3.76
N GLY A 30 -16.46 -4.08 4.84
CA GLY A 30 -17.69 -4.86 4.88
C GLY A 30 -17.41 -6.33 4.55
N LYS A 31 -18.05 -6.85 3.49
CA LYS A 31 -17.86 -8.22 3.00
C LYS A 31 -16.70 -8.37 2.00
N LYS A 32 -16.13 -7.26 1.55
CA LYS A 32 -15.04 -7.25 0.57
C LYS A 32 -13.70 -7.49 1.23
N VAL A 33 -12.86 -8.26 0.55
CA VAL A 33 -11.48 -8.56 0.95
C VAL A 33 -10.58 -8.42 -0.27
N TRP A 34 -9.50 -7.70 -0.10
CA TRP A 34 -8.40 -7.60 -1.08
C TRP A 34 -7.13 -8.12 -0.44
N ILE A 35 -6.42 -8.97 -1.17
CA ILE A 35 -5.11 -9.50 -0.74
C ILE A 35 -4.13 -9.26 -1.89
N ALA A 36 -3.00 -8.63 -1.58
CA ALA A 36 -1.97 -8.32 -2.55
C ALA A 36 -0.82 -9.33 -2.49
N SER A 37 -0.37 -9.81 -3.66
CA SER A 37 0.77 -10.70 -3.80
C SER A 37 2.00 -10.01 -4.40
N GLY A 38 3.12 -10.71 -4.39
CA GLY A 38 4.37 -10.30 -4.99
C GLY A 38 5.24 -11.49 -5.36
N GLY A 39 6.52 -11.26 -5.66
CA GLY A 39 7.43 -12.28 -6.16
C GLY A 39 7.27 -12.47 -7.65
N LYS A 40 7.00 -13.69 -8.07
CA LYS A 40 6.84 -14.05 -9.49
C LYS A 40 5.67 -13.31 -10.14
N LYS A 41 4.60 -13.06 -9.37
CA LYS A 41 3.42 -12.29 -9.77
C LYS A 41 3.08 -11.25 -8.70
N ALA A 42 2.62 -10.08 -9.14
CA ALA A 42 2.08 -9.01 -8.29
C ALA A 42 0.62 -8.81 -8.67
N ARG A 43 -0.30 -9.46 -7.97
CA ARG A 43 -1.71 -9.55 -8.28
C ARG A 43 -2.56 -9.19 -7.08
N ILE A 44 -3.82 -8.88 -7.34
CA ILE A 44 -4.83 -8.69 -6.31
C ILE A 44 -5.80 -9.86 -6.33
N LEU A 45 -5.94 -10.51 -5.20
CA LEU A 45 -7.02 -11.45 -4.94
C LEU A 45 -8.16 -10.66 -4.32
N PHE A 46 -9.31 -10.74 -4.93
CA PHE A 46 -10.51 -10.03 -4.49
C PHE A 46 -11.64 -11.01 -4.18
N SER A 47 -12.31 -10.78 -3.07
CA SER A 47 -13.58 -11.44 -2.73
C SER A 47 -14.61 -10.37 -2.35
N ASP A 48 -15.86 -10.56 -2.73
CA ASP A 48 -16.99 -9.71 -2.36
C ASP A 48 -17.98 -10.41 -1.41
N ASN A 49 -17.62 -11.59 -0.89
CA ASN A 49 -18.46 -12.44 -0.07
C ASN A 49 -17.70 -13.13 1.09
N TYR A 50 -16.92 -12.35 1.84
CA TYR A 50 -16.16 -12.82 3.01
C TYR A 50 -15.10 -13.89 2.71
N GLY A 51 -14.60 -13.97 1.47
CA GLY A 51 -13.57 -14.95 1.09
C GLY A 51 -14.14 -16.32 0.68
N GLU A 52 -15.44 -16.44 0.42
CA GLU A 52 -16.03 -17.68 -0.08
C GLU A 52 -15.63 -17.95 -1.53
N ASN A 53 -15.59 -16.91 -2.36
CA ASN A 53 -15.13 -16.97 -3.74
C ASN A 53 -14.10 -15.86 -4.01
N TRP A 54 -13.17 -16.13 -4.94
CA TRP A 54 -12.07 -15.25 -5.26
C TRP A 54 -11.95 -14.99 -6.75
N GLN A 55 -11.62 -13.76 -7.09
CA GLN A 55 -11.20 -13.31 -8.41
C GLN A 55 -9.76 -12.82 -8.33
N ILE A 56 -9.01 -12.93 -9.44
CA ILE A 56 -7.65 -12.43 -9.53
C ILE A 56 -7.60 -11.30 -10.54
N PHE A 57 -6.94 -10.22 -10.18
CA PHE A 57 -6.66 -9.08 -11.06
C PHE A 57 -5.16 -8.82 -11.15
N GLU A 58 -4.66 -8.70 -12.38
CA GLU A 58 -3.26 -8.37 -12.63
C GLU A 58 -2.99 -6.91 -12.28
N THR A 59 -1.76 -6.61 -11.86
CA THR A 59 -1.33 -5.24 -11.60
C THR A 59 -0.09 -4.88 -12.42
N PRO A 60 0.14 -3.59 -12.70
CA PRO A 60 1.35 -3.14 -13.38
C PRO A 60 2.57 -2.98 -12.45
N ILE A 61 2.47 -3.42 -11.20
CA ILE A 61 3.57 -3.34 -10.22
C ILE A 61 4.70 -4.28 -10.64
N ILE A 62 5.93 -3.85 -10.37
CA ILE A 62 7.13 -4.64 -10.66
C ILE A 62 7.03 -6.05 -10.08
N GLN A 63 7.35 -7.05 -10.89
CA GLN A 63 7.22 -8.47 -10.55
C GLN A 63 8.25 -9.31 -11.32
N GLY A 64 8.36 -10.59 -11.01
CA GLY A 64 9.20 -11.53 -11.73
C GLY A 64 10.30 -12.15 -10.89
N ASN A 65 10.70 -11.52 -9.78
CA ASN A 65 11.71 -12.01 -8.85
C ASN A 65 11.23 -11.93 -7.40
N GLY A 66 11.74 -12.77 -6.52
CA GLY A 66 11.32 -12.89 -5.13
C GLY A 66 11.20 -11.58 -4.33
N PRO A 67 12.15 -10.62 -4.42
CA PRO A 67 12.07 -9.37 -3.66
C PRO A 67 11.16 -8.30 -4.28
N GLN A 68 10.55 -8.55 -5.43
CA GLN A 68 9.69 -7.61 -6.15
C GLN A 68 8.22 -7.85 -5.84
N GLY A 69 7.39 -6.81 -5.90
CA GLY A 69 5.94 -6.95 -5.83
C GLY A 69 5.24 -5.91 -4.97
N ILE A 70 4.00 -6.21 -4.62
CA ILE A 70 3.17 -5.37 -3.76
C ILE A 70 3.45 -5.73 -2.30
N TYR A 71 3.68 -4.72 -1.47
CA TYR A 71 3.94 -4.87 -0.03
C TYR A 71 2.82 -4.32 0.83
N SER A 72 2.00 -3.44 0.28
CA SER A 72 0.89 -2.83 1.01
C SER A 72 -0.23 -2.42 0.06
N ILE A 73 -1.46 -2.57 0.54
CA ILE A 73 -2.68 -2.15 -0.12
C ILE A 73 -3.55 -1.38 0.86
N ASP A 74 -4.15 -0.27 0.42
CA ASP A 74 -5.17 0.42 1.19
C ASP A 74 -6.30 0.91 0.28
N PHE A 75 -7.49 1.02 0.84
CA PHE A 75 -8.68 1.51 0.17
C PHE A 75 -9.32 2.62 1.00
N PHE A 76 -9.62 3.73 0.33
CA PHE A 76 -10.37 4.84 0.91
C PHE A 76 -11.87 4.51 0.98
N ASP A 77 -12.40 3.96 -0.10
CA ASP A 77 -13.76 3.45 -0.24
C ASP A 77 -13.78 2.16 -1.06
N GLU A 78 -14.96 1.64 -1.40
CA GLU A 78 -15.10 0.37 -2.12
C GLU A 78 -14.55 0.39 -3.55
N ASN A 79 -14.25 1.56 -4.12
CA ASN A 79 -13.79 1.74 -5.51
C ASN A 79 -12.36 2.29 -5.57
N THR A 80 -12.01 3.18 -4.64
CA THR A 80 -10.76 3.96 -4.67
C THR A 80 -9.72 3.32 -3.79
N GLY A 81 -8.65 2.84 -4.38
CA GLY A 81 -7.57 2.16 -3.67
C GLY A 81 -6.19 2.44 -4.24
N ILE A 82 -5.19 2.04 -3.49
CA ILE A 82 -3.78 2.19 -3.83
C ILE A 82 -2.99 0.95 -3.42
N VAL A 83 -2.01 0.58 -4.22
CA VAL A 83 -0.97 -0.38 -3.86
C VAL A 83 0.40 0.26 -3.95
N VAL A 84 1.25 -0.10 -3.00
CA VAL A 84 2.67 0.28 -3.03
C VAL A 84 3.55 -0.95 -2.83
N GLY A 85 4.76 -0.85 -3.38
CA GLY A 85 5.72 -1.94 -3.25
C GLY A 85 7.08 -1.55 -3.84
N GLY A 86 7.60 -2.40 -4.70
CA GLY A 86 8.89 -2.23 -5.36
C GLY A 86 9.80 -3.43 -5.16
N ASN A 87 11.10 -3.19 -5.16
CA ASN A 87 12.14 -4.19 -4.95
C ASN A 87 12.89 -3.89 -3.65
N TYR A 88 12.67 -4.67 -2.58
CA TYR A 88 13.33 -4.38 -1.30
C TYR A 88 14.85 -4.64 -1.35
N ALA A 89 15.34 -5.48 -2.25
CA ALA A 89 16.78 -5.72 -2.45
C ALA A 89 17.47 -4.57 -3.20
N LYS A 90 16.68 -3.71 -3.90
CA LYS A 90 17.13 -2.52 -4.58
C LYS A 90 16.18 -1.35 -4.28
N PRO A 91 16.13 -0.89 -3.05
CA PRO A 91 15.07 -0.02 -2.55
C PRO A 91 15.03 1.38 -3.20
N SER A 92 16.12 1.81 -3.83
CA SER A 92 16.16 3.08 -4.58
C SER A 92 15.53 2.99 -5.98
N GLU A 93 15.30 1.78 -6.51
CA GLU A 93 14.57 1.62 -7.77
C GLU A 93 13.13 2.14 -7.60
N ASN A 94 12.69 3.00 -8.51
CA ASN A 94 11.41 3.70 -8.42
C ASN A 94 10.49 3.49 -9.62
N ASN A 95 10.71 2.42 -10.36
CA ASN A 95 9.88 2.02 -11.51
C ASN A 95 8.81 1.02 -11.07
N ALA A 96 7.58 1.25 -11.49
CA ALA A 96 6.45 0.36 -11.28
C ALA A 96 6.22 0.01 -9.78
N ASN A 97 6.33 1.00 -8.90
CA ASN A 97 6.23 0.80 -7.44
C ASN A 97 4.86 1.19 -6.87
N ILE A 98 4.07 1.99 -7.58
CA ILE A 98 2.80 2.55 -7.08
C ILE A 98 1.75 2.45 -8.17
N ALA A 99 0.58 1.91 -7.85
CA ALA A 99 -0.58 1.93 -8.73
C ALA A 99 -1.85 2.26 -7.95
N ILE A 100 -2.81 2.90 -8.62
CA ILE A 100 -4.11 3.28 -8.07
C ILE A 100 -5.23 2.60 -8.85
N THR A 101 -6.36 2.43 -8.19
CA THR A 101 -7.60 1.92 -8.79
C THR A 101 -8.77 2.86 -8.50
N ALA A 102 -9.74 2.92 -9.41
CA ALA A 102 -10.99 3.63 -9.25
C ALA A 102 -12.23 2.70 -9.43
N ASP A 103 -12.01 1.40 -9.55
CA ASP A 103 -13.06 0.40 -9.84
C ASP A 103 -13.08 -0.79 -8.87
N GLY A 104 -12.55 -0.58 -7.67
CA GLY A 104 -12.51 -1.58 -6.62
C GLY A 104 -11.41 -2.62 -6.79
N GLY A 105 -10.35 -2.29 -7.50
CA GLY A 105 -9.17 -3.13 -7.67
C GLY A 105 -9.25 -4.09 -8.86
N LYS A 106 -10.20 -3.88 -9.79
CA LYS A 106 -10.31 -4.67 -11.01
C LYS A 106 -9.27 -4.25 -12.05
N THR A 107 -9.04 -2.93 -12.16
CA THR A 107 -7.97 -2.35 -12.98
C THR A 107 -7.08 -1.43 -12.15
N TRP A 108 -5.81 -1.32 -12.55
CA TRP A 108 -4.79 -0.57 -11.84
C TRP A 108 -3.93 0.24 -12.79
N ASP A 109 -3.80 1.52 -12.49
CA ASP A 109 -3.00 2.47 -13.26
C ASP A 109 -1.71 2.82 -12.53
N LEU A 110 -0.56 2.71 -13.21
CA LEU A 110 0.72 3.18 -12.68
C LEU A 110 0.72 4.69 -12.48
N VAL A 111 1.14 5.11 -11.29
CA VAL A 111 1.30 6.53 -10.96
C VAL A 111 2.71 6.82 -10.44
N ALA A 112 3.15 8.07 -10.53
CA ALA A 112 4.46 8.53 -10.06
C ALA A 112 5.64 7.66 -10.54
N ASN A 113 5.52 7.01 -11.69
CA ASN A 113 6.52 6.09 -12.23
C ASN A 113 7.84 6.84 -12.52
N GLY A 114 8.94 6.37 -11.95
CA GLY A 114 10.24 7.04 -12.01
C GLY A 114 10.35 8.34 -11.20
N LYS A 115 9.29 8.76 -10.49
CA LYS A 115 9.21 10.03 -9.74
C LYS A 115 8.89 9.85 -8.25
N ASN A 116 8.73 8.63 -7.78
CA ASN A 116 8.52 8.31 -6.36
C ASN A 116 9.86 8.09 -5.64
N ALA A 117 9.80 7.90 -4.32
CA ALA A 117 11.00 7.73 -3.49
C ALA A 117 11.45 6.26 -3.36
N GLY A 118 11.11 5.40 -4.33
CA GLY A 118 11.50 3.98 -4.34
C GLY A 118 10.56 3.10 -3.50
N TYR A 119 11.07 1.95 -3.07
CA TYR A 119 10.34 0.93 -2.32
C TYR A 119 9.61 1.48 -1.09
N LYS A 120 8.37 1.03 -0.91
CA LYS A 120 7.55 1.27 0.28
C LYS A 120 6.97 -0.04 0.81
N SER A 121 7.00 -0.20 2.13
CA SER A 121 6.45 -1.37 2.82
C SER A 121 5.03 -1.18 3.32
N CYS A 122 4.60 0.07 3.51
CA CYS A 122 3.27 0.39 4.02
C CYS A 122 2.75 1.70 3.44
N VAL A 123 1.46 1.74 3.11
CA VAL A 123 0.74 2.95 2.71
C VAL A 123 -0.60 3.02 3.44
N GLN A 124 -1.03 4.22 3.79
CA GLN A 124 -2.38 4.47 4.30
C GLN A 124 -2.95 5.78 3.79
N TYR A 125 -4.25 5.78 3.52
CA TYR A 125 -5.04 7.01 3.42
C TYR A 125 -5.12 7.67 4.79
N ILE A 126 -4.89 8.99 4.83
CA ILE A 126 -5.06 9.78 6.05
C ILE A 126 -6.57 9.95 6.30
N PRO A 127 -7.08 9.60 7.49
CA PRO A 127 -8.50 9.70 7.80
C PRO A 127 -9.07 11.11 7.58
N ASN A 128 -10.30 11.19 7.09
CA ASN A 128 -11.05 12.44 6.89
C ASN A 128 -10.41 13.45 5.90
N THR A 129 -9.66 12.94 4.90
CA THR A 129 -9.06 13.76 3.82
C THR A 129 -9.69 13.51 2.45
N GLN A 130 -10.86 12.85 2.43
CA GLN A 130 -11.62 12.54 1.21
C GLN A 130 -10.79 11.75 0.16
N GLY A 131 -9.92 10.84 0.60
CA GLY A 131 -9.07 10.03 -0.26
C GLY A 131 -7.94 10.81 -0.96
N LYS A 132 -7.70 12.07 -0.59
CA LYS A 132 -6.67 12.91 -1.22
C LYS A 132 -5.31 12.77 -0.59
N GLU A 133 -5.25 12.65 0.74
CA GLU A 133 -3.98 12.63 1.45
C GLU A 133 -3.60 11.20 1.84
N LEU A 134 -2.35 10.83 1.55
CA LEU A 134 -1.77 9.53 1.86
C LEU A 134 -0.37 9.67 2.44
N MET A 135 0.01 8.69 3.22
CA MET A 135 1.37 8.55 3.68
C MET A 135 1.89 7.14 3.41
N ALA A 136 3.11 7.05 2.91
CA ALA A 136 3.79 5.79 2.66
C ALA A 136 5.14 5.76 3.36
N VAL A 137 5.45 4.64 4.00
CA VAL A 137 6.71 4.42 4.73
C VAL A 137 7.44 3.20 4.20
N GLY A 138 8.75 3.19 4.39
CA GLY A 138 9.63 2.11 4.01
C GLY A 138 11.08 2.41 4.43
N ILE A 139 12.00 1.54 4.06
CA ILE A 139 13.43 1.76 4.29
C ILE A 139 14.01 2.93 3.47
N THR A 140 13.26 3.45 2.51
CA THR A 140 13.60 4.66 1.75
C THR A 140 13.11 5.96 2.42
N GLY A 141 12.46 5.86 3.59
CA GLY A 141 11.92 6.98 4.35
C GLY A 141 10.40 7.13 4.21
N ILE A 142 9.90 8.29 4.65
CA ILE A 142 8.49 8.65 4.66
C ILE A 142 8.18 9.53 3.46
N SER A 143 7.11 9.20 2.73
CA SER A 143 6.59 10.00 1.61
C SER A 143 5.12 10.36 1.85
N PHE A 144 4.74 11.55 1.39
CA PHE A 144 3.38 12.10 1.48
C PHE A 144 2.86 12.43 0.09
N SER A 145 1.59 12.19 -0.13
CA SER A 145 0.81 12.59 -1.29
C SER A 145 -0.40 13.39 -0.84
N ASN A 146 -0.82 14.41 -1.60
CA ASN A 146 -2.02 15.21 -1.38
C ASN A 146 -2.97 15.22 -2.59
N ASP A 147 -2.74 14.34 -3.55
CA ASP A 147 -3.47 14.26 -4.82
C ASP A 147 -3.96 12.82 -5.14
N GLY A 148 -4.28 12.06 -4.10
CA GLY A 148 -4.80 10.69 -4.24
C GLY A 148 -3.74 9.66 -4.66
N GLY A 149 -2.45 9.96 -4.45
CA GLY A 149 -1.35 9.06 -4.80
C GLY A 149 -0.72 9.31 -6.16
N ASN A 150 -1.20 10.30 -6.94
CA ASN A 150 -0.65 10.62 -8.26
C ASN A 150 0.76 11.19 -8.21
N SER A 151 1.08 11.95 -7.18
CA SER A 151 2.43 12.46 -6.93
C SER A 151 2.84 12.30 -5.48
N TRP A 152 4.16 12.19 -5.24
CA TRP A 152 4.72 11.91 -3.93
C TRP A 152 5.91 12.82 -3.61
N LYS A 153 5.90 13.36 -2.39
CA LYS A 153 7.02 14.11 -1.83
C LYS A 153 7.62 13.33 -0.67
N LYS A 154 8.93 13.06 -0.73
CA LYS A 154 9.68 12.54 0.42
C LYS A 154 9.75 13.61 1.49
N ILE A 155 9.23 13.34 2.68
CA ILE A 155 9.17 14.28 3.81
C ILE A 155 10.14 13.95 4.95
N SER A 156 10.65 12.69 4.97
CA SER A 156 11.64 12.26 5.96
C SER A 156 12.51 11.13 5.40
N THR A 157 13.74 11.04 5.87
CA THR A 157 14.66 9.93 5.63
C THR A 157 14.55 8.83 6.67
N GLU A 158 13.76 9.06 7.74
CA GLU A 158 13.54 8.09 8.81
C GLU A 158 12.85 6.83 8.28
N GLN A 159 13.43 5.68 8.61
CA GLN A 159 13.00 4.38 8.11
C GLN A 159 11.98 3.73 9.05
N TYR A 160 10.84 3.30 8.50
CA TYR A 160 9.82 2.54 9.20
C TYR A 160 9.30 1.42 8.32
N TYR A 161 8.74 0.37 8.94
CA TYR A 161 8.12 -0.75 8.23
C TYR A 161 6.62 -0.56 8.08
N SER A 162 5.98 0.03 9.09
CA SER A 162 4.53 0.19 9.15
C SER A 162 4.13 1.56 9.69
N ILE A 163 2.98 2.04 9.24
CA ILE A 163 2.30 3.22 9.77
C ILE A 163 0.83 2.87 10.02
N GLN A 164 0.26 3.37 11.12
CA GLN A 164 -1.14 3.24 11.46
C GLN A 164 -1.70 4.56 11.96
N PHE A 165 -2.59 5.17 11.19
CA PHE A 165 -3.29 6.38 11.60
C PHE A 165 -4.33 6.07 12.69
N ILE A 166 -4.38 6.92 13.71
CA ILE A 166 -5.42 6.94 14.75
C ILE A 166 -6.51 7.90 14.32
N ASP A 167 -6.11 9.05 13.81
CA ASP A 167 -6.94 10.13 13.31
C ASP A 167 -6.20 10.90 12.21
N LYS A 168 -6.79 11.98 11.70
CA LYS A 168 -6.18 12.80 10.64
C LYS A 168 -4.88 13.51 11.03
N ASN A 169 -4.58 13.60 12.32
CA ASN A 169 -3.44 14.37 12.82
C ASN A 169 -2.38 13.47 13.51
N SER A 170 -2.70 12.21 13.76
CA SER A 170 -1.84 11.33 14.56
C SER A 170 -1.72 9.93 13.95
N ALA A 171 -0.49 9.42 13.91
CA ALA A 171 -0.20 8.05 13.53
C ALA A 171 0.88 7.44 14.42
N TRP A 172 0.87 6.12 14.52
CA TRP A 172 1.98 5.34 15.07
C TRP A 172 2.78 4.73 13.94
N LEU A 173 4.09 4.71 14.11
CA LEU A 173 5.03 4.10 13.18
C LEU A 173 5.89 3.07 13.92
N SER A 174 6.14 1.94 13.27
CA SER A 174 7.06 0.93 13.77
C SER A 174 8.17 0.66 12.76
N GLY A 175 9.37 0.43 13.25
CA GLY A 175 10.56 0.15 12.45
C GLY A 175 11.54 -0.75 13.18
N ALA A 176 12.76 -0.90 12.67
CA ALA A 176 13.79 -1.68 13.32
C ALA A 176 14.10 -1.09 14.69
N GLN A 177 13.77 -1.82 15.76
CA GLN A 177 14.04 -1.45 17.16
C GLN A 177 13.50 -0.08 17.58
N LYS A 178 12.44 0.42 16.92
CA LYS A 178 11.83 1.71 17.23
C LYS A 178 10.33 1.75 17.01
N ILE A 179 9.68 2.54 17.84
CA ILE A 179 8.28 2.96 17.71
C ILE A 179 8.26 4.48 17.81
N SER A 180 7.46 5.14 16.99
CA SER A 180 7.34 6.60 17.00
C SER A 180 5.88 7.01 16.84
N LYS A 181 5.53 8.14 17.45
CA LYS A 181 4.27 8.84 17.20
C LYS A 181 4.53 9.97 16.21
N LEU A 182 3.81 9.96 15.10
CA LEU A 182 3.75 11.06 14.15
C LEU A 182 2.63 12.01 14.57
N SER A 183 2.91 13.32 14.59
CA SER A 183 1.89 14.35 14.74
C SER A 183 1.94 15.27 13.54
N ILE A 184 0.81 15.41 12.84
CA ILE A 184 0.63 16.32 11.70
C ILE A 184 0.15 17.65 12.26
N VAL A 185 1.03 18.68 12.25
CA VAL A 185 0.68 20.04 12.64
C VAL A 185 0.43 20.83 11.36
N LYS A 186 -0.80 21.30 11.14
CA LYS A 186 -1.06 22.31 10.13
C LYS A 186 -0.50 23.63 10.66
N LEU A 187 0.56 24.14 10.06
CA LEU A 187 0.96 25.53 10.27
C LEU A 187 -0.19 26.40 9.78
N HIS A 188 -0.84 27.11 10.68
CA HIS A 188 -1.76 28.17 10.33
C HIS A 188 -0.92 29.26 9.65
N THR A 189 -1.06 29.38 8.34
CA THR A 189 -0.57 30.53 7.59
C THR A 189 -1.57 31.68 7.74
N ASP A 190 -1.81 32.08 8.97
CA ASP A 190 -2.52 33.32 9.28
C ASP A 190 -1.56 34.20 10.09
N SER A 191 -0.79 34.98 9.40
CA SER A 191 -0.25 36.26 9.89
C SER A 191 0.92 36.74 9.03
N PHE A 192 0.64 37.26 7.86
CA PHE A 192 1.39 38.40 7.31
C PHE A 192 0.44 39.14 6.37
N LYS A 193 -0.33 40.07 6.99
CA LYS A 193 -0.85 41.23 6.29
C LYS A 193 0.14 42.37 6.49
#